data_0282509e052f32e2ebcfbe005089a932
#
_entry.id   0282509e052f32e2ebcfbe005089a932
#
_cell.length_a   1.000
_cell.length_b   1.000
_cell.length_c   1.000
_cell.angle_alpha   90.00
_cell.angle_beta   90.00
_cell.angle_gamma   90.00
#
_symmetry.space_group_name_H-M   'P 1'
#
loop_
_entity.id
_entity.type
_entity.pdbx_description
1 polymer ?
#
loop_
_entity_poly.entity_id
_entity_poly.type
_entity_poly.pdbx_seq_one_letter_code
_entity_poly.pdbx_strand_id
1 'polypeptide(L)'
;LSATKDKRFLENWRRKVGNAEADRIMNQASTIGTEMHQVLEYAYNGQGYYNASESGKQPRMMAKIILQNLKIEEVWGNEVSLEYKNKFAGTTDLVAMAYGKPSIVDFKQANKPKREDWVEDYKLQLGAYYLAHKENYGPIEQGVISICTRDLQYQEFKLSEPDLIEFGDKFLERVEQFKKLQ
;
A
#
# COMPACT_ATOMS: atom_id res chain seq x y z
N LEU A 1 5.50 -7.60 -8.65
CA LEU A 1 4.05 -7.85 -8.78
C LEU A 1 3.52 -7.45 -10.17
N SER A 2 3.75 -6.24 -10.65
CA SER A 2 3.19 -5.76 -11.93
C SER A 2 3.63 -6.56 -13.16
N ALA A 3 4.87 -7.06 -13.17
CA ALA A 3 5.42 -7.84 -14.31
C ALA A 3 4.78 -9.23 -14.46
N THR A 4 4.30 -9.83 -13.36
CA THR A 4 3.69 -11.17 -13.35
C THR A 4 2.16 -11.13 -13.24
N LYS A 5 1.55 -9.94 -13.26
CA LYS A 5 0.10 -9.74 -13.14
C LYS A 5 -0.58 -9.95 -14.49
N ASP A 6 -1.76 -10.57 -14.47
CA ASP A 6 -2.65 -10.62 -15.63
C ASP A 6 -3.13 -9.21 -15.98
N LYS A 7 -2.79 -8.74 -17.17
CA LYS A 7 -3.11 -7.39 -17.66
C LYS A 7 -4.37 -7.32 -18.52
N ARG A 8 -5.01 -8.46 -18.83
CA ARG A 8 -6.15 -8.53 -19.74
C ARG A 8 -7.30 -7.60 -19.32
N PHE A 9 -7.58 -7.51 -18.01
CA PHE A 9 -8.60 -6.60 -17.51
C PHE A 9 -8.25 -5.13 -17.81
N LEU A 10 -7.02 -4.72 -17.55
CA LEU A 10 -6.54 -3.36 -17.80
C LEU A 10 -6.56 -3.02 -19.30
N GLU A 11 -6.15 -3.95 -20.15
CA GLU A 11 -6.17 -3.78 -21.60
C GLU A 11 -7.60 -3.65 -22.13
N ASN A 12 -8.53 -4.47 -21.64
CA ASN A 12 -9.94 -4.39 -21.97
C ASN A 12 -10.56 -3.06 -21.54
N TRP A 13 -10.23 -2.59 -20.36
CA TRP A 13 -10.67 -1.30 -19.86
C TRP A 13 -10.10 -0.16 -20.71
N ARG A 14 -8.80 -0.17 -21.01
CA ARG A 14 -8.17 0.84 -21.89
C ARG A 14 -8.83 0.89 -23.28
N ARG A 15 -9.19 -0.26 -23.85
CA ARG A 15 -9.92 -0.31 -25.12
C ARG A 15 -11.30 0.33 -25.06
N LYS A 16 -11.98 0.23 -23.92
CA LYS A 16 -13.33 0.82 -23.72
C LYS A 16 -13.29 2.35 -23.53
N VAL A 17 -12.34 2.86 -22.78
CA VAL A 17 -12.29 4.29 -22.45
C VAL A 17 -11.41 5.10 -23.39
N GLY A 18 -10.57 4.45 -24.19
CA GLY A 18 -9.56 5.08 -25.03
C GLY A 18 -8.22 5.32 -24.29
N ASN A 19 -7.11 5.26 -25.02
CA ASN A 19 -5.78 5.36 -24.40
C ASN A 19 -5.52 6.69 -23.71
N ALA A 20 -5.87 7.80 -24.33
CA ALA A 20 -5.66 9.15 -23.76
C ALA A 20 -6.43 9.34 -22.44
N GLU A 21 -7.68 8.90 -22.40
CA GLU A 21 -8.49 9.00 -21.18
C GLU A 21 -8.00 8.02 -20.11
N ALA A 22 -7.60 6.81 -20.47
CA ALA A 22 -7.00 5.86 -19.57
C ALA A 22 -5.73 6.42 -18.92
N ASP A 23 -4.84 7.02 -19.72
CA ASP A 23 -3.61 7.64 -19.22
C ASP A 23 -3.91 8.83 -18.29
N ARG A 24 -4.89 9.66 -18.63
CA ARG A 24 -5.34 10.76 -17.77
C ARG A 24 -5.82 10.25 -16.40
N ILE A 25 -6.67 9.22 -16.40
CA ILE A 25 -7.21 8.62 -15.16
C ILE A 25 -6.07 8.00 -14.33
N MET A 26 -5.14 7.28 -14.96
CA MET A 26 -4.01 6.66 -14.27
C MET A 26 -3.07 7.69 -13.66
N ASN A 27 -2.73 8.75 -14.41
CA ASN A 27 -1.88 9.84 -13.93
C ASN A 27 -2.53 10.57 -12.76
N GLN A 28 -3.83 10.86 -12.85
CA GLN A 28 -4.57 11.48 -11.75
C GLN A 28 -4.57 10.59 -10.49
N ALA A 29 -4.78 9.28 -10.66
CA ALA A 29 -4.73 8.34 -9.54
C ALA A 29 -3.33 8.28 -8.90
N SER A 30 -2.27 8.26 -9.71
CA SER A 30 -0.89 8.29 -9.23
C SER A 30 -0.59 9.57 -8.45
N THR A 31 -0.97 10.72 -8.96
CA THR A 31 -0.77 12.02 -8.29
C THR A 31 -1.48 12.06 -6.94
N ILE A 32 -2.76 11.67 -6.90
CA ILE A 32 -3.53 11.64 -5.65
C ILE A 32 -2.90 10.69 -4.64
N GLY A 33 -2.46 9.50 -5.09
CA GLY A 33 -1.80 8.53 -4.22
C GLY A 33 -0.50 9.08 -3.62
N THR A 34 0.39 9.62 -4.45
CA THR A 34 1.66 10.21 -4.01
C THR A 34 1.43 11.33 -2.99
N GLU A 35 0.54 12.27 -3.28
CA GLU A 35 0.23 13.39 -2.37
C GLU A 35 -0.40 12.88 -1.05
N MET A 36 -1.27 11.89 -1.08
CA MET A 36 -1.86 11.31 0.13
C MET A 36 -0.79 10.65 1.01
N HIS A 37 0.11 9.85 0.42
CA HIS A 37 1.23 9.24 1.15
C HIS A 37 2.15 10.30 1.77
N GLN A 38 2.45 11.36 1.05
CA GLN A 38 3.28 12.44 1.56
C GLN A 38 2.64 13.15 2.76
N VAL A 39 1.32 13.41 2.72
CA VAL A 39 0.59 13.96 3.88
C VAL A 39 0.68 13.03 5.08
N LEU A 40 0.50 11.72 4.88
CA LEU A 40 0.57 10.71 5.95
C LEU A 40 1.99 10.59 6.52
N GLU A 41 3.01 10.57 5.66
CA GLU A 41 4.42 10.55 6.05
C GLU A 41 4.76 11.72 6.98
N TYR A 42 4.43 12.95 6.56
CA TYR A 42 4.66 14.13 7.38
C TYR A 42 3.89 14.09 8.71
N ALA A 43 2.64 13.66 8.67
CA ALA A 43 1.81 13.58 9.87
C ALA A 43 2.37 12.58 10.90
N TYR A 44 2.80 11.39 10.47
CA TYR A 44 3.41 10.39 11.34
C TYR A 44 4.83 10.75 11.80
N ASN A 45 5.52 11.65 11.10
CA ASN A 45 6.77 12.26 11.54
C ASN A 45 6.55 13.47 12.49
N GLY A 46 5.31 13.78 12.87
CA GLY A 46 4.99 14.94 13.71
C GLY A 46 5.18 16.28 13.01
N GLN A 47 5.18 16.30 11.68
CA GLN A 47 5.40 17.48 10.86
C GLN A 47 4.11 17.92 10.15
N GLY A 48 3.98 19.22 9.90
CA GLY A 48 2.90 19.75 9.07
C GLY A 48 3.21 19.59 7.59
N TYR A 49 2.22 19.24 6.79
CA TYR A 49 2.33 19.19 5.33
C TYR A 49 1.54 20.33 4.69
N TYR A 50 2.18 21.04 3.77
CA TYR A 50 1.60 22.20 3.09
C TYR A 50 1.57 22.04 1.57
N ASN A 51 0.54 21.37 1.05
CA ASN A 51 0.11 21.61 -0.31
C ASN A 51 -1.22 22.37 -0.27
N ALA A 52 -1.15 23.70 -0.29
CA ALA A 52 -2.32 24.57 -0.23
C ALA A 52 -3.08 24.66 -1.58
N SER A 53 -2.57 24.02 -2.64
CA SER A 53 -3.22 24.02 -3.94
C SER A 53 -4.57 23.30 -3.91
N GLU A 54 -5.43 23.64 -4.86
CA GLU A 54 -6.73 22.96 -5.02
C GLU A 54 -6.54 21.46 -5.35
N SER A 55 -5.52 21.11 -6.11
CA SER A 55 -5.16 19.71 -6.40
C SER A 55 -4.75 18.91 -5.16
N GLY A 56 -4.16 19.56 -4.16
CA GLY A 56 -3.79 18.95 -2.88
C GLY A 56 -4.95 18.75 -1.91
N LYS A 57 -6.11 19.35 -2.16
CA LYS A 57 -7.26 19.32 -1.25
C LYS A 57 -7.79 17.89 -1.03
N GLN A 58 -8.05 17.15 -2.10
CA GLN A 58 -8.59 15.79 -2.00
C GLN A 58 -7.61 14.83 -1.31
N PRO A 59 -6.32 14.74 -1.69
CA PRO A 59 -5.35 13.91 -0.97
C PRO A 59 -5.26 14.21 0.53
N ARG A 60 -5.30 15.50 0.92
CA ARG A 60 -5.31 15.90 2.34
C ARG A 60 -6.56 15.40 3.08
N MET A 61 -7.73 15.51 2.45
CA MET A 61 -8.98 15.01 3.05
C MET A 61 -8.93 13.47 3.22
N MET A 62 -8.42 12.75 2.21
CA MET A 62 -8.25 11.29 2.29
C MET A 62 -7.27 10.89 3.38
N ALA A 63 -6.11 11.55 3.46
CA ALA A 63 -5.14 11.31 4.52
C ALA A 63 -5.73 11.58 5.91
N LYS A 64 -6.50 12.67 6.08
CA LYS A 64 -7.21 12.98 7.32
C LYS A 64 -8.17 11.87 7.73
N ILE A 65 -8.91 11.29 6.78
CA ILE A 65 -9.81 10.16 7.05
C ILE A 65 -9.02 8.96 7.55
N ILE A 66 -7.87 8.63 6.94
CA ILE A 66 -6.99 7.56 7.41
C ILE A 66 -6.50 7.84 8.84
N LEU A 67 -5.95 9.03 9.09
CA LEU A 67 -5.46 9.42 10.42
C LEU A 67 -6.54 9.38 11.52
N GLN A 68 -7.80 9.62 11.18
CA GLN A 68 -8.91 9.58 12.12
C GLN A 68 -9.43 8.17 12.43
N ASN A 69 -9.21 7.22 11.54
CA ASN A 69 -9.78 5.88 11.65
C ASN A 69 -8.75 4.81 11.99
N LEU A 70 -7.52 4.93 11.47
CA LEU A 70 -6.44 3.99 11.74
C LEU A 70 -5.88 4.23 13.14
N LYS A 71 -5.90 3.21 13.98
CA LYS A 71 -5.40 3.29 15.36
C LYS A 71 -3.91 2.98 15.41
N ILE A 72 -3.08 4.00 15.56
CA ILE A 72 -1.63 3.89 15.79
C ILE A 72 -1.34 4.37 17.21
N GLU A 73 -0.68 3.54 18.00
CA GLU A 73 -0.24 3.85 19.34
C GLU A 73 1.19 4.40 19.38
N GLU A 74 2.08 3.84 18.55
CA GLU A 74 3.49 4.24 18.49
C GLU A 74 4.03 4.03 17.08
N VAL A 75 4.75 5.01 16.54
CA VAL A 75 5.43 4.93 15.24
C VAL A 75 6.86 4.46 15.46
N TRP A 76 7.25 3.36 14.81
CA TRP A 76 8.61 2.82 14.87
C TRP A 76 9.45 3.17 13.64
N GLY A 77 8.81 3.32 12.50
CA GLY A 77 9.46 3.73 11.27
C GLY A 77 8.47 4.15 10.20
N ASN A 78 8.85 5.15 9.42
CA ASN A 78 8.06 5.72 8.32
C ASN A 78 8.90 5.64 7.04
N GLU A 79 8.30 5.22 5.92
CA GLU A 79 9.02 4.98 4.65
C GLU A 79 10.25 4.07 4.85
N VAL A 80 10.05 2.92 5.51
CA VAL A 80 11.14 2.02 5.89
C VAL A 80 11.59 1.20 4.70
N SER A 81 12.85 1.36 4.30
CA SER A 81 13.47 0.55 3.25
C SER A 81 13.75 -0.86 3.75
N LEU A 82 13.31 -1.83 2.99
CA LEU A 82 13.40 -3.26 3.31
C LEU A 82 14.06 -4.02 2.16
N GLU A 83 14.87 -5.00 2.51
CA GLU A 83 15.54 -5.91 1.56
C GLU A 83 15.43 -7.35 2.08
N TYR A 84 15.22 -8.29 1.19
CA TYR A 84 15.12 -9.71 1.53
C TYR A 84 16.10 -10.55 0.72
N LYS A 85 17.23 -10.95 1.34
CA LYS A 85 18.18 -11.95 0.84
C LYS A 85 18.60 -11.76 -0.63
N ASN A 86 18.83 -10.53 -1.05
CA ASN A 86 19.14 -10.18 -2.45
C ASN A 86 18.07 -10.64 -3.48
N LYS A 87 16.85 -10.98 -3.03
CA LYS A 87 15.76 -11.42 -3.90
C LYS A 87 14.85 -10.28 -4.33
N PHE A 88 14.57 -9.37 -3.43
CA PHE A 88 13.78 -8.16 -3.68
C PHE A 88 14.07 -7.08 -2.64
N ALA A 89 13.76 -5.85 -2.98
CA ALA A 89 13.75 -4.71 -2.08
C ALA A 89 12.48 -3.88 -2.28
N GLY A 90 12.12 -3.09 -1.30
CA GLY A 90 10.97 -2.19 -1.35
C GLY A 90 10.94 -1.28 -0.13
N THR A 91 9.94 -0.41 -0.07
CA THR A 91 9.71 0.50 1.05
C THR A 91 8.30 0.27 1.57
N THR A 92 8.17 0.04 2.88
CA THR A 92 6.86 0.00 3.54
C THR A 92 6.51 1.37 4.08
N ASP A 93 5.23 1.76 3.98
CA ASP A 93 4.79 3.09 4.35
C ASP A 93 4.98 3.35 5.85
N LEU A 94 4.61 2.39 6.72
CA LEU A 94 4.69 2.57 8.15
C LEU A 94 4.98 1.24 8.87
N VAL A 95 5.85 1.29 9.88
CA VAL A 95 6.03 0.23 10.89
C VAL A 95 5.66 0.84 12.23
N ALA A 96 4.74 0.22 12.95
CA ALA A 96 4.13 0.84 14.11
C ALA A 96 3.53 -0.19 15.09
N MET A 97 3.28 0.23 16.32
CA MET A 97 2.30 -0.42 17.17
C MET A 97 0.91 0.04 16.72
N ALA A 98 0.13 -0.88 16.14
CA ALA A 98 -1.22 -0.61 15.68
C ALA A 98 -2.19 -1.65 16.26
N TYR A 99 -3.30 -1.19 16.85
CA TYR A 99 -4.28 -2.07 17.52
C TYR A 99 -3.65 -2.99 18.58
N GLY A 100 -2.64 -2.49 19.29
CA GLY A 100 -1.92 -3.23 20.31
C GLY A 100 -0.96 -4.31 19.79
N LYS A 101 -0.59 -4.30 18.50
CA LYS A 101 0.29 -5.29 17.86
C LYS A 101 1.38 -4.64 17.02
N PRO A 102 2.61 -5.20 17.02
CA PRO A 102 3.65 -4.86 16.04
C PRO A 102 3.13 -5.07 14.61
N SER A 103 3.09 -4.00 13.83
CA SER A 103 2.38 -3.99 12.55
C SER A 103 3.18 -3.34 11.43
N ILE A 104 3.02 -3.89 10.22
CA ILE A 104 3.33 -3.21 8.96
C ILE A 104 2.04 -2.67 8.39
N VAL A 105 2.04 -1.39 8.04
CA VAL A 105 0.87 -0.69 7.48
C VAL A 105 1.17 -0.22 6.07
N ASP A 106 0.23 -0.41 5.18
CA ASP A 106 0.29 0.01 3.79
C ASP A 106 -0.92 0.88 3.47
N PHE A 107 -0.67 2.10 2.99
CA PHE A 107 -1.71 3.06 2.64
C PHE A 107 -2.10 2.94 1.18
N LYS A 108 -3.38 2.96 0.90
CA LYS A 108 -3.89 2.90 -0.47
C LYS A 108 -5.00 3.94 -0.70
N GLN A 109 -4.97 4.54 -1.86
CA GLN A 109 -6.11 5.27 -2.38
C GLN A 109 -6.92 4.39 -3.35
N ALA A 110 -8.22 4.60 -3.43
CA ALA A 110 -9.07 3.90 -4.37
C ALA A 110 -10.18 4.81 -4.92
N ASN A 111 -10.68 4.51 -6.12
CA ASN A 111 -11.84 5.24 -6.68
C ASN A 111 -13.14 4.83 -6.01
N LYS A 112 -13.23 3.57 -5.57
CA LYS A 112 -14.42 2.95 -4.93
C LYS A 112 -13.96 1.95 -3.88
N PRO A 113 -14.83 1.60 -2.93
CA PRO A 113 -14.57 0.53 -1.97
C PRO A 113 -14.11 -0.76 -2.65
N LYS A 114 -13.13 -1.43 -2.04
CA LYS A 114 -12.56 -2.68 -2.53
C LYS A 114 -13.26 -3.89 -1.89
N ARG A 115 -13.41 -4.94 -2.67
CA ARG A 115 -13.79 -6.26 -2.17
C ARG A 115 -12.54 -6.99 -1.72
N GLU A 116 -12.70 -7.99 -0.85
CA GLU A 116 -11.62 -8.81 -0.31
C GLU A 116 -10.76 -9.46 -1.40
N ASP A 117 -11.39 -9.95 -2.47
CA ASP A 117 -10.73 -10.57 -3.61
C ASP A 117 -9.94 -9.58 -4.50
N TRP A 118 -10.16 -8.27 -4.35
CA TRP A 118 -9.48 -7.24 -5.15
C TRP A 118 -8.21 -6.68 -4.49
N VAL A 119 -7.95 -7.08 -3.25
CA VAL A 119 -6.77 -6.60 -2.49
C VAL A 119 -5.66 -7.64 -2.38
N GLU A 120 -5.72 -8.73 -3.16
CA GLU A 120 -4.72 -9.79 -3.13
C GLU A 120 -3.29 -9.28 -3.40
N ASP A 121 -3.10 -8.40 -4.40
CA ASP A 121 -1.79 -7.81 -4.66
C ASP A 121 -1.26 -6.98 -3.48
N TYR A 122 -2.14 -6.32 -2.70
CA TYR A 122 -1.75 -5.58 -1.51
C TYR A 122 -1.37 -6.55 -0.38
N LYS A 123 -2.07 -7.68 -0.24
CA LYS A 123 -1.72 -8.74 0.72
C LYS A 123 -0.36 -9.37 0.37
N LEU A 124 -0.10 -9.64 -0.91
CA LEU A 124 1.21 -10.10 -1.39
C LEU A 124 2.33 -9.10 -1.07
N GLN A 125 2.07 -7.81 -1.23
CA GLN A 125 3.01 -6.74 -0.88
C GLN A 125 3.32 -6.73 0.61
N LEU A 126 2.29 -6.81 1.47
CA LEU A 126 2.48 -6.90 2.93
C LEU A 126 3.23 -8.17 3.34
N GLY A 127 2.93 -9.31 2.73
CA GLY A 127 3.66 -10.56 2.97
C GLY A 127 5.16 -10.44 2.61
N ALA A 128 5.47 -9.78 1.49
CA ALA A 128 6.86 -9.49 1.12
C ALA A 128 7.55 -8.59 2.16
N TYR A 129 6.90 -7.52 2.59
CA TYR A 129 7.44 -6.62 3.60
C TYR A 129 7.60 -7.30 4.96
N TYR A 130 6.67 -8.18 5.34
CA TYR A 130 6.79 -9.00 6.54
C TYR A 130 8.07 -9.87 6.53
N LEU A 131 8.32 -10.60 5.43
CA LEU A 131 9.52 -11.43 5.31
C LEU A 131 10.80 -10.58 5.42
N ALA A 132 10.85 -9.45 4.73
CA ALA A 132 12.00 -8.56 4.74
C ALA A 132 12.19 -7.88 6.10
N HIS A 133 11.12 -7.43 6.76
CA HIS A 133 11.19 -6.83 8.09
C HIS A 133 11.66 -7.83 9.15
N LYS A 134 11.11 -9.04 9.13
CA LYS A 134 11.50 -10.12 10.07
C LYS A 134 12.97 -10.48 9.96
N GLU A 135 13.52 -10.48 8.74
CA GLU A 135 14.94 -10.77 8.51
C GLU A 135 15.86 -9.66 9.04
N ASN A 136 15.46 -8.39 8.92
CA ASN A 136 16.35 -7.25 9.19
C ASN A 136 16.11 -6.59 10.55
N TYR A 137 14.88 -6.60 11.06
CA TYR A 137 14.50 -5.79 12.22
C TYR A 137 13.77 -6.56 13.33
N GLY A 138 13.20 -7.72 13.04
CA GLY A 138 12.51 -8.55 14.03
C GLY A 138 11.02 -8.77 13.72
N PRO A 139 10.30 -9.37 14.70
CA PRO A 139 8.95 -9.88 14.46
C PRO A 139 7.91 -8.79 14.24
N ILE A 140 6.98 -9.09 13.36
CA ILE A 140 5.72 -8.37 13.12
C ILE A 140 4.58 -9.38 13.34
N GLU A 141 3.50 -8.96 13.95
CA GLU A 141 2.35 -9.82 14.28
C GLU A 141 1.13 -9.54 13.40
N GLN A 142 1.13 -8.38 12.70
CA GLN A 142 -0.03 -7.93 11.93
C GLN A 142 0.39 -7.13 10.71
N GLY A 143 -0.36 -7.30 9.62
CA GLY A 143 -0.37 -6.39 8.48
C GLY A 143 -1.69 -5.61 8.40
N VAL A 144 -1.64 -4.35 8.04
CA VAL A 144 -2.83 -3.51 7.87
C VAL A 144 -2.78 -2.83 6.51
N ILE A 145 -3.80 -3.06 5.70
CA ILE A 145 -4.06 -2.29 4.48
C ILE A 145 -5.10 -1.24 4.82
N SER A 146 -4.71 0.02 4.82
CA SER A 146 -5.57 1.15 5.15
C SER A 146 -5.91 1.93 3.88
N ILE A 147 -7.18 1.94 3.49
CA ILE A 147 -7.66 2.48 2.22
C ILE A 147 -8.59 3.66 2.47
N CYS A 148 -8.39 4.76 1.74
CA CYS A 148 -9.40 5.80 1.59
C CYS A 148 -9.83 5.93 0.13
N THR A 149 -11.13 6.00 -0.10
CA THR A 149 -11.68 6.24 -1.43
C THR A 149 -11.80 7.73 -1.74
N ARG A 150 -11.96 8.07 -3.02
CA ARG A 150 -12.12 9.49 -3.44
C ARG A 150 -13.36 10.17 -2.88
N ASP A 151 -14.39 9.38 -2.54
CA ASP A 151 -15.60 9.86 -1.85
C ASP A 151 -15.48 9.77 -0.31
N LEU A 152 -14.24 9.64 0.20
CA LEU A 152 -13.87 9.71 1.61
C LEU A 152 -14.42 8.54 2.46
N GLN A 153 -14.63 7.38 1.86
CA GLN A 153 -14.95 6.17 2.61
C GLN A 153 -13.66 5.48 3.07
N TYR A 154 -13.61 5.12 4.34
CA TYR A 154 -12.50 4.36 4.93
C TYR A 154 -12.76 2.87 4.84
N GLN A 155 -11.74 2.11 4.49
CA GLN A 155 -11.72 0.65 4.57
C GLN A 155 -10.39 0.17 5.15
N GLU A 156 -10.45 -0.97 5.81
CA GLU A 156 -9.29 -1.59 6.42
C GLU A 156 -9.35 -3.10 6.23
N PHE A 157 -8.21 -3.70 5.85
CA PHE A 157 -8.03 -5.15 5.83
C PHE A 157 -6.86 -5.50 6.73
N LYS A 158 -7.08 -6.40 7.68
CA LYS A 158 -6.08 -6.88 8.62
C LYS A 158 -5.64 -8.28 8.26
N LEU A 159 -4.33 -8.50 8.27
CA LEU A 159 -3.71 -9.80 8.08
C LEU A 159 -3.07 -10.22 9.41
N SER A 160 -3.34 -11.44 9.83
CA SER A 160 -2.64 -12.08 10.94
C SER A 160 -1.21 -12.48 10.54
N GLU A 161 -0.34 -12.80 11.49
CA GLU A 161 0.99 -13.30 11.16
C GLU A 161 0.95 -14.56 10.26
N PRO A 162 0.09 -15.57 10.49
CA PRO A 162 -0.08 -16.68 9.56
C PRO A 162 -0.45 -16.24 8.13
N ASP A 163 -1.34 -15.25 7.97
CA ASP A 163 -1.69 -14.71 6.65
C ASP A 163 -0.48 -14.04 5.99
N LEU A 164 0.30 -13.28 6.75
CA LEU A 164 1.51 -12.61 6.25
C LEU A 164 2.56 -13.62 5.77
N ILE A 165 2.70 -14.74 6.47
CA ILE A 165 3.58 -15.84 6.06
C ILE A 165 3.09 -16.43 4.74
N GLU A 166 1.80 -16.80 4.66
CA GLU A 166 1.21 -17.37 3.46
C GLU A 166 1.37 -16.45 2.23
N PHE A 167 1.04 -15.16 2.38
CA PHE A 167 1.19 -14.20 1.29
C PHE A 167 2.65 -13.89 0.97
N GLY A 168 3.55 -13.96 1.95
CA GLY A 168 4.99 -13.87 1.73
C GLY A 168 5.52 -15.00 0.87
N ASP A 169 5.11 -16.25 1.14
CA ASP A 169 5.48 -17.42 0.36
C ASP A 169 4.94 -17.32 -1.08
N LYS A 170 3.67 -16.94 -1.25
CA LYS A 170 3.08 -16.66 -2.57
C LYS A 170 3.83 -15.55 -3.33
N PHE A 171 4.29 -14.52 -2.63
CA PHE A 171 5.11 -13.47 -3.24
C PHE A 171 6.44 -14.02 -3.73
N LEU A 172 7.13 -14.88 -2.94
CA LEU A 172 8.38 -15.53 -3.37
C LEU A 172 8.18 -16.41 -4.62
N GLU A 173 7.07 -17.12 -4.73
CA GLU A 173 6.72 -17.85 -5.96
C GLU A 173 6.64 -16.90 -7.17
N ARG A 174 6.05 -15.71 -6.99
CA ARG A 174 5.99 -14.67 -8.03
C ARG A 174 7.38 -14.13 -8.39
N VAL A 175 8.30 -14.03 -7.43
CA VAL A 175 9.70 -13.66 -7.69
C VAL A 175 10.39 -14.72 -8.57
N GLU A 176 10.20 -16.00 -8.28
CA GLU A 176 10.77 -17.07 -9.08
C GLU A 176 10.15 -17.14 -10.50
N GLN A 177 8.85 -16.85 -10.63
CA GLN A 177 8.22 -16.71 -11.96
C GLN A 177 8.83 -15.55 -12.74
N PHE A 178 9.06 -14.41 -12.09
CA PHE A 178 9.67 -13.24 -12.74
C PHE A 178 11.08 -13.53 -13.25
N LYS A 179 11.91 -14.24 -12.47
CA LYS A 179 13.26 -14.64 -12.90
C LYS A 179 13.25 -15.54 -14.16
N LYS A 180 12.23 -16.38 -14.29
CA LYS A 180 12.07 -17.23 -15.49
C LYS A 180 11.65 -16.48 -16.74
N LEU A 181 11.20 -15.23 -16.62
CA LEU A 181 10.80 -14.36 -17.74
C LEU A 181 11.97 -13.50 -18.27
N GLN A 182 13.10 -13.50 -17.57
CA GLN A 182 14.33 -12.80 -17.95
C GLN A 182 15.28 -13.74 -18.72
#